data_a320024ba2f458c92508918571119d4b
#
_entry.id   a320024ba2f458c92508918571119d4b
#
_cell.length_a   1.000
_cell.length_b   1.000
_cell.length_c   1.000
_cell.angle_alpha   90.00
_cell.angle_beta   90.00
_cell.angle_gamma   90.00
#
_symmetry.space_group_name_H-M   'P 1'
#
loop_
_entity.id
_entity.type
_entity.pdbx_description
1 polymer ?
#
loop_
_entity_poly.entity_id
_entity_poly.type
_entity_poly.pdbx_seq_one_letter_code
_entity_poly.pdbx_strand_id
1 'polypeptide(L)'
;HSVRLGFETLPLEDALAAEKRRLSSGKLQHLQEHSYVSRSRYLEQLDRYLELFSTQQLLVLQSEAFFTDPATTWRQIEVFLHLPAAPCPAVAPKANTGQGEARTVADAIRKDLRRQLKATALGVQERFGFGWDWV
;
A
#
# COMPACT_ATOMS: atom_id res chain seq x y z
N HIS A 1 6.35 2.87 10.95
CA HIS A 1 6.64 1.48 11.35
C HIS A 1 8.14 1.25 11.53
N SER A 2 8.97 1.48 10.51
CA SER A 2 10.42 1.25 10.56
C SER A 2 11.13 2.04 11.67
N VAL A 3 10.77 3.30 11.90
CA VAL A 3 11.28 4.11 13.02
C VAL A 3 10.90 3.49 14.37
N ARG A 4 9.64 3.04 14.54
CA ARG A 4 9.17 2.42 15.78
C ARG A 4 9.91 1.12 16.09
N LEU A 5 10.33 0.38 15.07
CA LEU A 5 11.10 -0.87 15.22
C LEU A 5 12.61 -0.64 15.30
N GLY A 6 13.08 0.60 15.21
CA GLY A 6 14.51 0.92 15.24
C GLY A 6 15.26 0.63 13.94
N PHE A 7 14.57 0.26 12.86
CA PHE A 7 15.19 -0.02 11.57
C PHE A 7 15.57 1.26 10.81
N GLU A 8 14.84 2.37 11.05
CA GLU A 8 15.12 3.66 10.44
C GLU A 8 15.49 4.68 11.50
N THR A 9 16.63 5.32 11.30
CA THR A 9 17.17 6.37 12.19
C THR A 9 17.26 7.74 11.51
N LEU A 10 17.07 7.77 10.19
CA LEU A 10 17.10 9.03 9.44
C LEU A 10 15.75 9.75 9.53
N PRO A 11 15.77 11.10 9.45
CA PRO A 11 14.56 11.87 9.19
C PRO A 11 13.86 11.41 7.90
N LEU A 12 12.56 11.66 7.78
CA LEU A 12 11.74 11.17 6.67
C LEU A 12 12.31 11.52 5.28
N GLU A 13 12.74 12.77 5.10
CA GLU A 13 13.27 13.25 3.83
C GLU A 13 14.57 12.52 3.44
N ASP A 14 15.49 12.39 4.39
CA ASP A 14 16.75 11.67 4.18
C ASP A 14 16.54 10.18 3.96
N ALA A 15 15.60 9.57 4.67
CA ALA A 15 15.21 8.18 4.49
C ALA A 15 14.69 7.91 3.07
N LEU A 16 13.80 8.78 2.57
CA LEU A 16 13.27 8.72 1.20
C LEU A 16 14.38 8.91 0.16
N ALA A 17 15.27 9.89 0.36
CA ALA A 17 16.40 10.13 -0.52
C ALA A 17 17.40 8.96 -0.54
N ALA A 18 17.59 8.29 0.59
CA ALA A 18 18.49 7.15 0.71
C ALA A 18 17.93 5.84 0.13
N GLU A 19 16.62 5.72 -0.08
CA GLU A 19 15.95 4.49 -0.49
C GLU A 19 16.59 3.87 -1.73
N LYS A 20 16.71 4.62 -2.84
CA LYS A 20 17.26 4.11 -4.09
C LYS A 20 18.65 3.49 -3.91
N ARG A 21 19.53 4.18 -3.19
CA ARG A 21 20.90 3.69 -2.91
C ARG A 21 20.88 2.44 -2.04
N ARG A 22 20.03 2.39 -1.03
CA ARG A 22 19.90 1.22 -0.15
C ARG A 22 19.41 0.00 -0.92
N LEU A 23 18.39 0.16 -1.74
CA LEU A 23 17.79 -0.92 -2.52
C LEU A 23 18.72 -1.42 -3.61
N SER A 24 19.57 -0.57 -4.21
CA SER A 24 20.55 -0.99 -5.23
C SER A 24 21.63 -1.94 -4.70
N SER A 25 21.78 -2.05 -3.37
CA SER A 25 22.68 -3.04 -2.77
C SER A 25 22.22 -4.49 -2.94
N GLY A 26 20.96 -4.74 -3.30
CA GLY A 26 20.35 -6.06 -3.42
C GLY A 26 20.17 -6.82 -2.11
N LYS A 27 20.51 -6.23 -0.96
CA LYS A 27 20.36 -6.87 0.34
C LYS A 27 18.87 -7.00 0.70
N LEU A 28 18.43 -8.22 1.03
CA LEU A 28 17.05 -8.50 1.42
C LEU A 28 16.58 -7.64 2.60
N GLN A 29 17.46 -7.41 3.57
CA GLN A 29 17.20 -6.54 4.70
C GLN A 29 16.79 -5.13 4.27
N HIS A 30 17.50 -4.52 3.31
CA HIS A 30 17.15 -3.19 2.81
C HIS A 30 15.79 -3.19 2.08
N LEU A 31 15.44 -4.25 1.36
CA LEU A 31 14.13 -4.41 0.75
C LEU A 31 13.02 -4.48 1.81
N GLN A 32 13.25 -5.18 2.91
CA GLN A 32 12.27 -5.33 3.98
C GLN A 32 12.10 -4.08 4.83
N GLU A 33 13.18 -3.40 5.17
CA GLU A 33 13.20 -2.33 6.18
C GLU A 33 13.11 -0.92 5.59
N HIS A 34 13.63 -0.72 4.37
CA HIS A 34 13.85 0.60 3.78
C HIS A 34 13.16 0.81 2.43
N SER A 35 12.18 -0.03 2.05
CA SER A 35 11.34 0.18 0.88
C SER A 35 10.16 1.06 1.27
N TYR A 36 10.16 2.31 0.85
CA TYR A 36 9.11 3.29 1.14
C TYR A 36 8.25 3.55 -0.10
N VAL A 37 8.83 4.23 -1.09
CA VAL A 37 8.17 4.52 -2.37
C VAL A 37 8.05 3.27 -3.23
N SER A 38 9.10 2.45 -3.30
CA SER A 38 9.10 1.23 -4.12
C SER A 38 8.03 0.23 -3.67
N ARG A 39 7.80 0.09 -2.37
CA ARG A 39 6.71 -0.76 -1.84
C ARG A 39 5.33 -0.23 -2.19
N SER A 40 5.18 1.06 -2.42
CA SER A 40 3.91 1.69 -2.80
C SER A 40 3.63 1.64 -4.31
N ARG A 41 4.54 1.12 -5.10
CA ARG A 41 4.35 0.90 -6.54
C ARG A 41 3.56 -0.37 -6.80
N TYR A 42 2.29 -0.35 -6.41
CA TYR A 42 1.41 -1.52 -6.46
C TYR A 42 1.25 -2.09 -7.86
N LEU A 43 1.20 -1.24 -8.89
CA LEU A 43 1.01 -1.70 -10.26
C LEU A 43 2.12 -2.67 -10.70
N GLU A 44 3.39 -2.33 -10.44
CA GLU A 44 4.53 -3.19 -10.74
C GLU A 44 4.48 -4.54 -10.00
N GLN A 45 3.91 -4.54 -8.78
CA GLN A 45 3.74 -5.76 -8.00
C GLN A 45 2.59 -6.61 -8.56
N LEU A 46 1.47 -5.97 -8.89
CA LEU A 46 0.30 -6.64 -9.46
C LEU A 46 0.62 -7.23 -10.85
N ASP A 47 1.41 -6.54 -11.67
CA ASP A 47 1.85 -7.04 -12.96
C ASP A 47 2.58 -8.38 -12.82
N ARG A 48 3.48 -8.53 -11.84
CA ARG A 48 4.17 -9.79 -11.58
C ARG A 48 3.21 -10.93 -11.17
N TYR A 49 2.14 -10.62 -10.43
CA TYR A 49 1.12 -11.62 -10.13
C TYR A 49 0.32 -11.99 -11.38
N LEU A 50 -0.01 -11.01 -12.22
CA LEU A 50 -0.77 -11.22 -13.45
C LEU A 50 0.02 -11.96 -14.55
N GLU A 51 1.35 -12.02 -14.46
CA GLU A 51 2.17 -12.91 -15.29
C GLU A 51 1.94 -14.40 -14.96
N LEU A 52 1.53 -14.71 -13.73
CA LEU A 52 1.38 -16.08 -13.22
C LEU A 52 -0.07 -16.48 -13.00
N PHE A 53 -0.94 -15.53 -12.69
CA PHE A 53 -2.34 -15.76 -12.34
C PHE A 53 -3.25 -14.95 -13.26
N SER A 54 -4.40 -15.52 -13.61
CA SER A 54 -5.42 -14.77 -14.33
C SER A 54 -6.06 -13.69 -13.44
N THR A 55 -6.66 -12.68 -14.05
CA THR A 55 -7.42 -11.63 -13.32
C THR A 55 -8.54 -12.19 -12.45
N GLN A 56 -9.10 -13.34 -12.82
CA GLN A 56 -10.15 -14.04 -12.05
C GLN A 56 -9.62 -14.69 -10.77
N GLN A 57 -8.31 -14.88 -10.66
CA GLN A 57 -7.66 -15.48 -9.49
C GLN A 57 -7.10 -14.39 -8.53
N LEU A 58 -7.26 -13.12 -8.87
CA LEU A 58 -6.78 -12.00 -8.07
C LEU A 58 -7.94 -11.10 -7.64
N LEU A 59 -8.11 -10.96 -6.34
CA LEU A 59 -9.00 -9.96 -5.75
C LEU A 59 -8.13 -8.84 -5.16
N VAL A 60 -8.22 -7.65 -5.73
CA VAL A 60 -7.52 -6.47 -5.23
C VAL A 60 -8.54 -5.58 -4.52
N LEU A 61 -8.27 -5.26 -3.26
CA LEU A 61 -9.16 -4.48 -2.40
C LEU A 61 -8.44 -3.26 -1.85
N GLN A 62 -9.15 -2.15 -1.73
CA GLN A 62 -8.65 -0.94 -1.09
C GLN A 62 -8.84 -1.03 0.42
N SER A 63 -7.76 -0.88 1.19
CA SER A 63 -7.81 -0.98 2.65
C SER A 63 -8.70 0.08 3.29
N GLU A 64 -8.73 1.29 2.70
CA GLU A 64 -9.59 2.38 3.15
C GLU A 64 -11.07 2.02 3.04
N ALA A 65 -11.47 1.40 1.92
CA ALA A 65 -12.84 0.92 1.73
C ALA A 65 -13.19 -0.17 2.75
N PHE A 66 -12.27 -1.09 3.01
CA PHE A 66 -12.47 -2.12 4.04
C PHE A 66 -12.72 -1.52 5.43
N PHE A 67 -11.99 -0.47 5.82
CA PHE A 67 -12.20 0.18 7.12
C PHE A 67 -13.42 1.10 7.18
N THR A 68 -13.89 1.58 6.05
CA THR A 68 -15.07 2.46 5.96
C THR A 68 -16.37 1.65 5.89
N ASP A 69 -16.36 0.60 5.08
CA ASP A 69 -17.49 -0.32 4.90
C ASP A 69 -17.00 -1.77 4.88
N PRO A 70 -16.76 -2.36 6.06
CA PRO A 70 -16.29 -3.74 6.17
C PRO A 70 -17.27 -4.75 5.59
N ALA A 71 -18.57 -4.49 5.72
CA ALA A 71 -19.59 -5.45 5.29
C ALA A 71 -19.60 -5.62 3.77
N THR A 72 -19.54 -4.52 3.01
CA THR A 72 -19.44 -4.56 1.55
C THR A 72 -18.16 -5.24 1.09
N THR A 73 -17.02 -4.91 1.70
CA THR A 73 -15.74 -5.52 1.36
C THR A 73 -15.72 -7.02 1.70
N TRP A 74 -16.32 -7.40 2.85
CA TRP A 74 -16.47 -8.81 3.22
C TRP A 74 -17.29 -9.58 2.19
N ARG A 75 -18.39 -8.98 1.72
CA ARG A 75 -19.21 -9.59 0.67
C ARG A 75 -18.47 -9.80 -0.64
N GLN A 76 -17.60 -8.87 -1.03
CA GLN A 76 -16.75 -9.04 -2.20
C GLN A 76 -15.81 -10.24 -2.05
N ILE A 77 -15.24 -10.45 -0.86
CA ILE A 77 -14.37 -11.60 -0.55
C ILE A 77 -15.16 -12.90 -0.65
N GLU A 78 -16.36 -12.96 -0.07
CA GLU A 78 -17.21 -14.17 -0.13
C GLU A 78 -17.57 -14.53 -1.58
N VAL A 79 -17.96 -13.55 -2.38
CA VAL A 79 -18.28 -13.75 -3.80
C VAL A 79 -17.07 -14.27 -4.57
N PHE A 80 -15.91 -13.65 -4.35
CA PHE A 80 -14.67 -14.08 -5.00
C PHE A 80 -14.26 -15.51 -4.64
N LEU A 81 -14.44 -15.89 -3.38
CA LEU A 81 -14.12 -17.23 -2.89
C LEU A 81 -15.23 -18.25 -3.11
N HIS A 82 -16.35 -17.86 -3.73
CA HIS A 82 -17.56 -18.70 -3.90
C HIS A 82 -18.10 -19.27 -2.58
N LEU A 83 -18.01 -18.47 -1.50
CA LEU A 83 -18.51 -18.83 -0.18
C LEU A 83 -19.97 -18.41 -0.01
N PRO A 84 -20.74 -19.14 0.80
CA PRO A 84 -22.08 -18.69 1.20
C PRO A 84 -22.00 -17.40 2.00
N ALA A 85 -23.03 -16.55 1.88
CA ALA A 85 -23.10 -15.31 2.63
C ALA A 85 -23.10 -15.57 4.14
N ALA A 86 -22.23 -14.87 4.86
CA ALA A 86 -22.13 -14.93 6.30
C ALA A 86 -22.05 -13.49 6.89
N PRO A 87 -22.40 -13.30 8.17
CA PRO A 87 -22.18 -12.03 8.83
C PRO A 87 -20.72 -11.61 8.79
N CYS A 88 -20.45 -10.34 8.46
CA CYS A 88 -19.10 -9.80 8.51
C CYS A 88 -18.52 -9.96 9.92
N PRO A 89 -17.34 -10.57 10.09
CA PRO A 89 -16.68 -10.63 11.39
C PRO A 89 -16.42 -9.24 11.98
N ALA A 90 -16.35 -9.13 13.30
CA ALA A 90 -15.96 -7.88 13.94
C ALA A 90 -14.57 -7.46 13.46
N VAL A 91 -14.50 -6.27 12.84
CA VAL A 91 -13.23 -5.72 12.35
C VAL A 91 -12.43 -5.20 13.54
N ALA A 92 -11.20 -5.67 13.69
CA ALA A 92 -10.30 -5.17 14.72
C ALA A 92 -10.02 -3.67 14.50
N PRO A 93 -9.83 -2.90 15.57
CA PRO A 93 -9.43 -1.49 15.46
C PRO A 93 -8.18 -1.35 14.60
N LYS A 94 -8.08 -0.24 13.87
CA LYS A 94 -6.87 0.05 13.05
C LYS A 94 -5.60 -0.10 13.88
N ALA A 95 -4.86 -1.19 13.64
CA ALA A 95 -3.51 -1.32 14.15
C ALA A 95 -2.58 -0.39 13.36
N ASN A 96 -1.48 0.06 13.98
CA ASN A 96 -0.44 0.87 13.33
C ASN A 96 -0.90 2.26 12.83
N THR A 97 -1.84 2.88 13.51
CA THR A 97 -2.13 4.31 13.28
C THR A 97 -0.86 5.12 13.50
N GLY A 98 -0.45 5.89 12.48
CA GLY A 98 0.74 6.74 12.56
C GLY A 98 0.66 7.70 13.74
N GLN A 99 1.73 7.76 14.52
CA GLN A 99 1.90 8.70 15.62
C GLN A 99 3.10 9.62 15.33
N GLY A 100 3.11 10.82 15.92
CA GLY A 100 4.24 11.73 15.83
C GLY A 100 4.42 12.40 14.46
N GLU A 101 5.64 12.49 13.98
CA GLU A 101 6.04 13.25 12.78
C GLU A 101 5.28 12.89 11.49
N ALA A 102 4.73 11.68 11.39
CA ALA A 102 3.91 11.27 10.26
C ALA A 102 2.66 12.15 10.06
N ARG A 103 2.23 12.88 11.08
CA ARG A 103 1.10 13.82 10.98
C ARG A 103 1.49 15.18 10.40
N THR A 104 2.77 15.52 10.40
CA THR A 104 3.31 16.83 10.01
C THR A 104 4.24 16.76 8.81
N VAL A 105 3.99 15.84 7.88
CA VAL A 105 4.79 15.73 6.65
C VAL A 105 4.66 17.01 5.84
N ALA A 106 5.80 17.62 5.48
CA ALA A 106 5.85 18.82 4.68
C ALA A 106 5.15 18.66 3.32
N ASP A 107 4.45 19.69 2.87
CA ASP A 107 3.70 19.65 1.60
C ASP A 107 4.58 19.37 0.39
N ALA A 108 5.84 19.82 0.41
CA ALA A 108 6.81 19.53 -0.64
C ALA A 108 7.05 18.03 -0.79
N ILE A 109 7.22 17.31 0.34
CA ILE A 109 7.39 15.85 0.35
C ILE A 109 6.11 15.16 -0.14
N ARG A 110 4.94 15.61 0.31
CA ARG A 110 3.65 15.08 -0.16
C ARG A 110 3.48 15.23 -1.67
N LYS A 111 3.78 16.41 -2.21
CA LYS A 111 3.72 16.68 -3.65
C LYS A 111 4.68 15.80 -4.44
N ASP A 112 5.89 15.62 -3.94
CA ASP A 112 6.89 14.78 -4.59
C ASP A 112 6.46 13.30 -4.60
N LEU A 113 5.99 12.75 -3.47
CA LEU A 113 5.47 11.41 -3.38
C LEU A 113 4.26 11.16 -4.30
N ARG A 114 3.31 12.11 -4.34
CA ARG A 114 2.18 12.05 -5.28
C ARG A 114 2.65 12.00 -6.73
N ARG A 115 3.63 12.82 -7.10
CA ARG A 115 4.21 12.81 -8.43
C ARG A 115 4.85 11.46 -8.76
N GLN A 116 5.63 10.89 -7.84
CA GLN A 116 6.30 9.61 -8.03
C GLN A 116 5.33 8.42 -8.12
N LEU A 117 4.19 8.49 -7.43
CA LEU A 117 3.21 7.41 -7.35
C LEU A 117 2.02 7.60 -8.30
N LYS A 118 1.94 8.71 -9.03
CA LYS A 118 0.81 9.03 -9.90
C LYS A 118 0.53 7.93 -10.93
N ALA A 119 1.55 7.47 -11.62
CA ALA A 119 1.40 6.46 -12.66
C ALA A 119 0.86 5.13 -12.11
N THR A 120 1.36 4.70 -10.94
CA THR A 120 0.87 3.47 -10.29
C THR A 120 -0.57 3.63 -9.79
N ALA A 121 -0.93 4.80 -9.26
CA ALA A 121 -2.28 5.06 -8.78
C ALA A 121 -3.30 5.08 -9.92
N LEU A 122 -2.98 5.77 -11.03
CA LEU A 122 -3.84 5.79 -12.23
C LEU A 122 -3.99 4.39 -12.85
N GLY A 123 -2.91 3.62 -12.95
CA GLY A 123 -2.97 2.27 -13.50
C GLY A 123 -3.76 1.29 -12.62
N VAL A 124 -3.72 1.46 -11.30
CA VAL A 124 -4.59 0.69 -10.38
C VAL A 124 -6.06 1.10 -10.57
N GLN A 125 -6.34 2.39 -10.69
CA GLN A 125 -7.70 2.88 -10.94
C GLN A 125 -8.26 2.35 -12.25
N GLU A 126 -7.48 2.38 -13.32
CA GLU A 126 -7.88 1.90 -14.64
C GLU A 126 -8.19 0.40 -14.65
N ARG A 127 -7.35 -0.42 -13.98
CA ARG A 127 -7.46 -1.87 -14.03
C ARG A 127 -8.41 -2.47 -13.01
N PHE A 128 -8.53 -1.86 -11.82
CA PHE A 128 -9.29 -2.43 -10.71
C PHE A 128 -10.48 -1.57 -10.26
N GLY A 129 -10.71 -0.43 -10.90
CA GLY A 129 -11.92 0.39 -10.73
C GLY A 129 -11.98 1.20 -9.43
N PHE A 130 -10.89 1.26 -8.64
CA PHE A 130 -10.81 2.13 -7.47
C PHE A 130 -9.53 2.96 -7.48
N GLY A 131 -9.57 4.10 -6.82
CA GLY A 131 -8.45 5.03 -6.78
C GLY A 131 -8.42 5.83 -5.48
N TRP A 132 -7.59 6.84 -5.48
CA TRP A 132 -7.40 7.74 -4.34
C TRP A 132 -7.74 9.16 -4.74
N ASP A 133 -8.29 9.93 -3.81
CA ASP A 133 -8.72 11.32 -3.97
C ASP A 133 -7.58 12.32 -4.26
N TRP A 134 -6.34 11.88 -4.14
CA TRP A 134 -5.16 12.70 -4.36
C TRP A 134 -4.54 12.56 -5.77
N VAL A 135 -5.15 11.79 -6.66
CA VAL A 135 -4.68 11.53 -8.04
C VAL A 135 -5.38 12.44 -9.04
#